data_0458319400424f56bfc830ee97174b87
#
_entry.id   0458319400424f56bfc830ee97174b87
#
_cell.length_a   1.000
_cell.length_b   1.000
_cell.length_c   1.000
_cell.angle_alpha   90.00
_cell.angle_beta   90.00
_cell.angle_gamma   90.00
#
_symmetry.space_group_name_H-M   'P 1'
#
loop_
_entity.id
_entity.type
_entity.pdbx_description
1 polymer ?
#
loop_
_entity_poly.entity_id
_entity_poly.type
_entity_poly.pdbx_seq_one_letter_code
_entity_poly.pdbx_strand_id
1 'polypeptide(L)'
;MKSGFSNTYFYYPLPDYKLPLHIYSDKHLPKDAKGWKPYYVPDSSTLIADESKLYEDIIKNNVFEFFANSFLVECSIDSREMGEIEFAILHSDRQEKYRVGTTINKKKEVHCIPLNSASKEHLLHLYENSLKMVGRGLNIVPLKLQGDKLEMSFMGYPTMEELILDAYRNKEINKIEELFDTLLKQIEMGAIEAKKENNILYELNIDKGDSKIFYGKILKTAYIDMLPRNCFMKDGLLFWFDQEWKLENIPSKYILYRAIHFLYMENPWIDEVLERRELIKRYNIQDCEESFYTLEVMFYSSVVVDKNTFFAKNTFGNGGLKEQLTNLLNFFDKRNGGK
;
A
#
# COMPACT_ATOMS: atom_id res chain seq x y z
N MET A 1 -21.62 1.92 36.92
CA MET A 1 -22.91 2.29 36.28
C MET A 1 -23.17 1.26 35.17
N LYS A 2 -24.34 0.66 35.09
CA LYS A 2 -24.71 -0.14 33.93
C LYS A 2 -25.09 0.83 32.80
N SER A 3 -24.43 0.75 31.66
CA SER A 3 -24.62 1.68 30.52
C SER A 3 -26.01 1.57 29.87
N GLY A 4 -26.75 0.50 30.14
CA GLY A 4 -28.02 0.19 29.46
C GLY A 4 -27.88 -0.44 28.07
N PHE A 5 -26.66 -0.57 27.57
CA PHE A 5 -26.41 -1.31 26.32
C PHE A 5 -26.24 -2.79 26.59
N SER A 6 -26.87 -3.64 25.75
CA SER A 6 -26.78 -5.09 25.84
C SER A 6 -25.54 -5.64 25.14
N ASN A 7 -25.11 -4.96 24.08
CA ASN A 7 -23.97 -5.33 23.26
C ASN A 7 -23.11 -4.12 22.95
N THR A 8 -21.79 -4.35 22.87
CA THR A 8 -20.80 -3.37 22.43
C THR A 8 -19.81 -4.04 21.51
N TYR A 9 -19.34 -3.33 20.48
CA TYR A 9 -18.30 -3.78 19.58
C TYR A 9 -17.29 -2.65 19.38
N PHE A 10 -15.98 -2.97 19.51
CA PHE A 10 -14.92 -1.99 19.46
C PHE A 10 -14.20 -2.02 18.13
N TYR A 11 -13.93 -0.82 17.63
CA TYR A 11 -13.04 -0.58 16.50
C TYR A 11 -11.91 0.35 16.95
N TYR A 12 -10.78 0.18 16.30
CA TYR A 12 -9.53 0.89 16.59
C TYR A 12 -9.04 1.62 15.33
N PRO A 13 -9.51 2.87 15.11
CA PRO A 13 -9.03 3.69 13.99
C PRO A 13 -7.58 4.09 14.18
N LEU A 14 -6.74 3.90 13.17
CA LEU A 14 -5.32 4.24 13.17
C LEU A 14 -5.01 5.14 11.96
N PRO A 15 -4.18 6.20 12.08
CA PRO A 15 -3.53 6.71 13.29
C PRO A 15 -4.49 7.30 14.31
N ASP A 16 -5.65 7.84 13.91
CA ASP A 16 -6.73 8.25 14.82
C ASP A 16 -8.09 8.27 14.10
N TYR A 17 -9.17 8.56 14.88
CA TYR A 17 -10.54 8.57 14.37
C TYR A 17 -10.84 9.70 13.38
N LYS A 18 -10.05 10.78 13.34
CA LYS A 18 -10.26 11.92 12.43
C LYS A 18 -9.79 11.62 11.02
N LEU A 19 -8.66 10.91 10.90
CA LEU A 19 -8.01 10.58 9.65
C LEU A 19 -7.60 9.11 9.62
N PRO A 20 -8.56 8.17 9.75
CA PRO A 20 -8.21 6.76 9.78
C PRO A 20 -7.68 6.30 8.41
N LEU A 21 -6.55 5.61 8.42
CA LEU A 21 -6.02 4.88 7.27
C LEU A 21 -6.27 3.38 7.44
N HIS A 22 -6.29 2.90 8.69
CA HIS A 22 -6.66 1.54 9.06
C HIS A 22 -7.73 1.59 10.14
N ILE A 23 -8.66 0.64 10.10
CA ILE A 23 -9.64 0.42 11.16
C ILE A 23 -9.59 -1.05 11.52
N TYR A 24 -9.07 -1.35 12.69
CA TYR A 24 -9.04 -2.68 13.27
C TYR A 24 -10.27 -2.93 14.15
N SER A 25 -10.50 -4.16 14.54
CA SER A 25 -11.54 -4.53 15.50
C SER A 25 -11.05 -5.63 16.44
N ASP A 26 -11.81 -5.96 17.50
CA ASP A 26 -11.53 -7.09 18.39
C ASP A 26 -11.37 -8.43 17.66
N LYS A 27 -11.94 -8.55 16.46
CA LYS A 27 -11.88 -9.77 15.65
C LYS A 27 -10.73 -9.77 14.64
N HIS A 28 -10.14 -8.60 14.41
CA HIS A 28 -9.05 -8.42 13.47
C HIS A 28 -8.07 -7.38 14.02
N LEU A 29 -7.24 -7.81 14.97
CA LEU A 29 -6.16 -7.00 15.52
C LEU A 29 -4.94 -7.00 14.60
N PRO A 30 -4.08 -5.97 14.64
CA PRO A 30 -2.87 -5.93 13.84
C PRO A 30 -1.89 -7.03 14.26
N LYS A 31 -1.20 -7.60 13.28
CA LYS A 31 -0.14 -8.58 13.49
C LYS A 31 1.24 -7.97 13.54
N ASP A 32 1.40 -6.83 12.90
CA ASP A 32 2.62 -6.01 12.87
C ASP A 32 2.25 -4.55 12.61
N ALA A 33 3.23 -3.67 12.67
CA ALA A 33 3.07 -2.23 12.41
C ALA A 33 3.54 -1.82 11.00
N LYS A 34 3.72 -2.78 10.09
CA LYS A 34 4.21 -2.50 8.74
C LYS A 34 3.24 -1.63 7.96
N GLY A 35 3.79 -0.71 7.21
CA GLY A 35 3.00 0.20 6.37
C GLY A 35 2.19 1.23 7.15
N TRP A 36 2.25 1.25 8.49
CA TRP A 36 1.58 2.25 9.28
C TRP A 36 2.20 3.62 9.06
N LYS A 37 1.34 4.59 8.81
CA LYS A 37 1.74 6.00 8.69
C LYS A 37 1.42 6.67 10.03
N PRO A 38 2.42 7.13 10.78
CA PRO A 38 2.18 7.87 12.01
C PRO A 38 1.39 9.14 11.72
N TYR A 39 0.77 9.68 12.75
CA TYR A 39 0.11 10.97 12.64
C TYR A 39 1.13 12.02 12.16
N TYR A 40 0.76 12.78 11.13
CA TYR A 40 1.68 13.77 10.58
C TYR A 40 1.88 14.93 11.54
N VAL A 41 3.10 15.11 11.98
CA VAL A 41 3.54 16.28 12.76
C VAL A 41 4.39 17.14 11.83
N PRO A 42 3.99 18.40 11.56
CA PRO A 42 4.73 19.27 10.63
C PRO A 42 6.20 19.47 10.99
N ASP A 43 6.51 19.52 12.27
CA ASP A 43 7.86 19.65 12.80
C ASP A 43 8.24 18.38 13.57
N SER A 44 9.02 17.50 12.91
CA SER A 44 9.51 16.27 13.53
C SER A 44 10.45 16.49 14.73
N SER A 45 11.02 17.70 14.87
CA SER A 45 11.87 18.03 16.01
C SER A 45 11.08 18.12 17.34
N THR A 46 9.76 18.21 17.25
CA THR A 46 8.87 18.23 18.43
C THR A 46 8.47 16.83 18.90
N LEU A 47 8.79 15.78 18.14
CA LEU A 47 8.48 14.40 18.51
C LEU A 47 9.42 13.93 19.62
N ILE A 48 8.85 13.47 20.73
CA ILE A 48 9.61 12.90 21.86
C ILE A 48 10.01 11.46 21.55
N ALA A 49 9.21 10.75 20.76
CA ALA A 49 9.42 9.35 20.40
C ALA A 49 8.86 9.04 19.00
N ASP A 50 9.39 8.00 18.39
CA ASP A 50 8.85 7.41 17.17
C ASP A 50 7.74 6.41 17.53
N GLU A 51 6.48 6.78 17.30
CA GLU A 51 5.32 5.95 17.61
C GLU A 51 5.35 4.59 16.88
N SER A 52 5.91 4.51 15.69
CA SER A 52 5.97 3.25 14.93
C SER A 52 6.71 2.17 15.69
N LYS A 53 7.81 2.52 16.36
CA LYS A 53 8.59 1.59 17.20
C LYS A 53 7.84 1.16 18.47
N LEU A 54 7.07 2.08 19.06
CA LEU A 54 6.24 1.76 20.22
C LEU A 54 5.18 0.71 19.86
N TYR A 55 4.53 0.85 18.71
CA TYR A 55 3.47 -0.07 18.29
C TYR A 55 3.97 -1.48 17.98
N GLU A 56 5.20 -1.67 17.54
CA GLU A 56 5.79 -3.00 17.37
C GLU A 56 5.77 -3.78 18.71
N ASP A 57 6.18 -3.13 19.80
CA ASP A 57 6.19 -3.76 21.12
C ASP A 57 4.78 -3.96 21.68
N ILE A 58 3.87 -3.02 21.46
CA ILE A 58 2.46 -3.11 21.86
C ILE A 58 1.78 -4.31 21.18
N ILE A 59 2.00 -4.49 19.87
CA ILE A 59 1.44 -5.62 19.11
C ILE A 59 2.07 -6.93 19.57
N LYS A 60 3.39 -6.99 19.70
CA LYS A 60 4.13 -8.17 20.15
C LYS A 60 3.69 -8.65 21.54
N ASN A 61 3.31 -7.74 22.42
CA ASN A 61 2.83 -8.04 23.77
C ASN A 61 1.31 -8.31 23.82
N ASN A 62 0.60 -8.28 22.68
CA ASN A 62 -0.86 -8.48 22.59
C ASN A 62 -1.67 -7.53 23.47
N VAL A 63 -1.32 -6.25 23.48
CA VAL A 63 -1.99 -5.22 24.28
C VAL A 63 -2.46 -4.03 23.42
N PHE A 64 -2.58 -4.22 22.11
CA PHE A 64 -2.93 -3.16 21.17
C PHE A 64 -4.29 -2.52 21.51
N GLU A 65 -5.30 -3.30 21.87
CA GLU A 65 -6.63 -2.82 22.21
C GLU A 65 -6.63 -1.86 23.40
N PHE A 66 -5.66 -1.95 24.31
CA PHE A 66 -5.54 -1.03 25.47
C PHE A 66 -4.82 0.27 25.13
N PHE A 67 -3.92 0.23 24.14
CA PHE A 67 -3.04 1.34 23.77
C PHE A 67 -3.37 1.95 22.41
N ALA A 68 -4.50 1.58 21.80
CA ALA A 68 -4.95 2.21 20.57
C ALA A 68 -5.20 3.71 20.79
N ASN A 69 -4.76 4.54 19.84
CA ASN A 69 -4.89 6.00 19.92
C ASN A 69 -6.34 6.47 19.93
N SER A 70 -7.24 5.67 19.37
CA SER A 70 -8.65 6.04 19.22
C SER A 70 -9.56 4.82 19.24
N PHE A 71 -10.78 5.07 19.67
CA PHE A 71 -11.83 4.06 19.78
C PHE A 71 -13.07 4.55 19.04
N LEU A 72 -13.65 3.68 18.22
CA LEU A 72 -15.03 3.81 17.73
C LEU A 72 -15.83 2.67 18.32
N VAL A 73 -16.93 2.97 18.98
CA VAL A 73 -17.74 1.97 19.68
C VAL A 73 -19.12 1.92 19.05
N GLU A 74 -19.47 0.75 18.52
CA GLU A 74 -20.83 0.42 18.12
C GLU A 74 -21.56 -0.13 19.34
N CYS A 75 -22.75 0.42 19.65
CA CYS A 75 -23.53 0.03 20.81
C CYS A 75 -24.97 -0.31 20.41
N SER A 76 -25.55 -1.35 21.04
CA SER A 76 -26.95 -1.71 20.83
C SER A 76 -27.65 -2.00 22.16
N ILE A 77 -28.92 -1.58 22.27
CA ILE A 77 -29.82 -1.90 23.38
C ILE A 77 -30.58 -3.21 23.15
N ASP A 78 -30.58 -3.72 21.95
CA ASP A 78 -31.22 -4.97 21.54
C ASP A 78 -30.16 -6.04 21.17
N SER A 79 -30.62 -7.24 20.82
CA SER A 79 -29.76 -8.39 20.47
C SER A 79 -29.34 -8.41 19.00
N ARG A 80 -29.44 -7.28 18.26
CA ARG A 80 -29.01 -7.27 16.87
C ARG A 80 -27.52 -7.58 16.74
N GLU A 81 -27.17 -8.21 15.65
CA GLU A 81 -25.77 -8.45 15.29
C GLU A 81 -25.04 -7.12 15.03
N MET A 82 -23.82 -7.06 15.52
CA MET A 82 -22.92 -5.91 15.40
C MET A 82 -21.59 -6.36 14.81
N GLY A 83 -20.71 -5.40 14.51
CA GLY A 83 -19.39 -5.73 13.99
C GLY A 83 -19.43 -6.30 12.58
N GLU A 84 -20.24 -5.72 11.68
CA GLU A 84 -20.32 -6.19 10.29
C GLU A 84 -18.96 -6.10 9.59
N ILE A 85 -18.18 -5.05 9.85
CA ILE A 85 -16.83 -4.87 9.34
C ILE A 85 -15.84 -5.30 10.43
N GLU A 86 -14.91 -6.19 10.09
CA GLU A 86 -13.83 -6.60 11.00
C GLU A 86 -12.55 -5.80 10.79
N PHE A 87 -12.30 -5.37 9.54
CA PHE A 87 -11.12 -4.61 9.19
C PHE A 87 -11.37 -3.70 7.99
N ALA A 88 -10.72 -2.53 7.97
CA ALA A 88 -10.72 -1.67 6.80
C ALA A 88 -9.37 -0.98 6.61
N ILE A 89 -8.98 -0.77 5.34
CA ILE A 89 -7.90 0.12 4.91
C ILE A 89 -8.53 1.22 4.06
N LEU A 90 -8.16 2.47 4.34
CA LEU A 90 -8.69 3.64 3.65
C LEU A 90 -7.53 4.43 3.04
N HIS A 91 -7.45 4.46 1.72
CA HIS A 91 -6.43 5.24 1.01
C HIS A 91 -6.81 6.73 0.90
N SER A 92 -7.15 7.34 2.04
CA SER A 92 -7.61 8.73 2.12
C SER A 92 -6.52 9.75 1.82
N ASP A 93 -5.26 9.36 1.94
CA ASP A 93 -4.07 10.18 1.67
C ASP A 93 -3.70 10.28 0.17
N ARG A 94 -4.45 9.60 -0.69
CA ARG A 94 -4.30 9.71 -2.16
C ARG A 94 -5.08 10.89 -2.72
N GLN A 95 -4.76 11.27 -3.95
CA GLN A 95 -5.60 12.22 -4.71
C GLN A 95 -7.04 11.68 -4.82
N GLU A 96 -8.02 12.56 -4.84
CA GLU A 96 -9.46 12.20 -4.77
C GLU A 96 -9.86 11.11 -5.75
N LYS A 97 -9.37 11.18 -6.97
CA LYS A 97 -9.65 10.19 -8.03
C LYS A 97 -9.07 8.79 -7.79
N TYR A 98 -8.21 8.63 -6.78
CA TYR A 98 -7.54 7.37 -6.43
C TYR A 98 -7.90 6.85 -5.04
N ARG A 99 -8.85 7.49 -4.36
CA ARG A 99 -9.26 7.11 -3.01
C ARG A 99 -10.18 5.93 -3.03
N VAL A 100 -9.65 4.76 -2.74
CA VAL A 100 -10.40 3.52 -2.54
C VAL A 100 -10.23 3.03 -1.10
N GLY A 101 -11.17 2.26 -0.63
CA GLY A 101 -11.09 1.56 0.63
C GLY A 101 -11.29 0.08 0.44
N THR A 102 -10.57 -0.72 1.23
CA THR A 102 -10.76 -2.18 1.27
C THR A 102 -11.29 -2.55 2.64
N THR A 103 -12.37 -3.34 2.67
CA THR A 103 -12.99 -3.82 3.91
C THR A 103 -13.03 -5.34 3.93
N ILE A 104 -12.91 -5.92 5.12
CA ILE A 104 -13.15 -7.34 5.37
C ILE A 104 -14.31 -7.41 6.35
N ASN A 105 -15.37 -8.13 5.97
CA ASN A 105 -16.52 -8.31 6.83
C ASN A 105 -16.46 -9.62 7.63
N LYS A 106 -17.40 -9.81 8.55
CA LYS A 106 -17.49 -11.01 9.41
C LYS A 106 -17.70 -12.32 8.63
N LYS A 107 -18.16 -12.24 7.37
CA LYS A 107 -18.28 -13.41 6.49
C LYS A 107 -16.98 -13.72 5.74
N LYS A 108 -15.91 -12.95 6.02
CA LYS A 108 -14.63 -13.02 5.30
C LYS A 108 -14.78 -12.71 3.81
N GLU A 109 -15.69 -11.81 3.47
CA GLU A 109 -15.76 -11.20 2.14
C GLU A 109 -14.90 -9.94 2.13
N VAL A 110 -14.13 -9.77 1.08
CA VAL A 110 -13.30 -8.58 0.86
C VAL A 110 -14.01 -7.68 -0.14
N HIS A 111 -14.22 -6.44 0.24
CA HIS A 111 -14.84 -5.44 -0.64
C HIS A 111 -13.90 -4.28 -0.88
N CYS A 112 -13.63 -3.95 -2.15
CA CYS A 112 -13.01 -2.67 -2.53
C CYS A 112 -14.12 -1.70 -2.92
N ILE A 113 -14.09 -0.51 -2.33
CA ILE A 113 -15.12 0.53 -2.49
C ILE A 113 -14.48 1.87 -2.87
N PRO A 114 -15.13 2.69 -3.72
CA PRO A 114 -14.68 4.05 -3.94
C PRO A 114 -15.03 4.90 -2.71
N LEU A 115 -14.09 5.69 -2.18
CA LEU A 115 -14.35 6.55 -1.03
C LEU A 115 -15.05 7.86 -1.41
N ASN A 116 -15.17 8.15 -2.71
CA ASN A 116 -15.91 9.30 -3.26
C ASN A 116 -16.28 9.02 -4.72
N SER A 117 -17.08 9.91 -5.32
CA SER A 117 -17.54 9.75 -6.70
C SER A 117 -16.41 9.80 -7.75
N ALA A 118 -15.35 10.57 -7.49
CA ALA A 118 -14.22 10.71 -8.42
C ALA A 118 -13.37 9.45 -8.53
N SER A 119 -13.38 8.59 -7.50
CA SER A 119 -12.57 7.35 -7.49
C SER A 119 -13.28 6.12 -8.06
N LYS A 120 -14.52 6.24 -8.52
CA LYS A 120 -15.26 5.13 -9.15
C LYS A 120 -14.57 4.61 -10.41
N GLU A 121 -14.05 5.49 -11.24
CA GLU A 121 -13.31 5.12 -12.45
C GLU A 121 -12.03 4.35 -12.12
N HIS A 122 -11.33 4.76 -11.08
CA HIS A 122 -10.13 4.06 -10.63
C HIS A 122 -10.44 2.62 -10.16
N LEU A 123 -11.54 2.43 -9.43
CA LEU A 123 -12.00 1.09 -9.03
C LEU A 123 -12.35 0.23 -10.25
N LEU A 124 -12.98 0.82 -11.26
CA LEU A 124 -13.28 0.12 -12.50
C LEU A 124 -12.00 -0.27 -13.25
N HIS A 125 -10.98 0.59 -13.28
CA HIS A 125 -9.67 0.27 -13.86
C HIS A 125 -9.01 -0.93 -13.15
N LEU A 126 -9.10 -1.05 -11.82
CA LEU A 126 -8.61 -2.21 -11.07
C LEU A 126 -9.31 -3.50 -11.57
N TYR A 127 -10.63 -3.47 -11.74
CA TYR A 127 -11.39 -4.59 -12.27
C TYR A 127 -10.94 -4.96 -13.70
N GLU A 128 -10.85 -3.98 -14.58
CA GLU A 128 -10.42 -4.20 -15.97
C GLU A 128 -8.98 -4.70 -16.07
N ASN A 129 -8.07 -4.16 -15.26
CA ASN A 129 -6.68 -4.63 -15.18
C ASN A 129 -6.62 -6.12 -14.85
N SER A 130 -7.38 -6.52 -13.83
CA SER A 130 -7.46 -7.93 -13.41
C SER A 130 -7.96 -8.83 -14.54
N LEU A 131 -9.00 -8.44 -15.27
CA LEU A 131 -9.49 -9.19 -16.43
C LEU A 131 -8.46 -9.29 -17.55
N LYS A 132 -7.73 -8.21 -17.83
CA LYS A 132 -6.67 -8.18 -18.85
C LYS A 132 -5.49 -9.07 -18.45
N MET A 133 -5.18 -9.18 -17.16
CA MET A 133 -4.16 -10.10 -16.65
C MET A 133 -4.53 -11.57 -16.89
N VAL A 134 -5.80 -11.93 -16.72
CA VAL A 134 -6.29 -13.28 -17.10
C VAL A 134 -6.05 -13.55 -18.59
N GLY A 135 -6.31 -12.58 -19.46
CA GLY A 135 -6.03 -12.66 -20.89
C GLY A 135 -4.54 -12.86 -21.23
N ARG A 136 -3.62 -12.52 -20.30
CA ARG A 136 -2.18 -12.80 -20.40
C ARG A 136 -1.76 -14.17 -19.88
N GLY A 137 -2.68 -14.96 -19.36
CA GLY A 137 -2.42 -16.26 -18.75
C GLY A 137 -2.03 -16.21 -17.28
N LEU A 138 -2.24 -15.08 -16.61
CA LEU A 138 -2.02 -14.92 -15.17
C LEU A 138 -3.27 -15.33 -14.40
N ASN A 139 -3.09 -16.00 -13.25
CA ASN A 139 -4.22 -16.24 -12.35
C ASN A 139 -4.46 -15.01 -11.49
N ILE A 140 -5.72 -14.68 -11.28
CA ILE A 140 -6.14 -13.62 -10.36
C ILE A 140 -7.03 -14.19 -9.26
N VAL A 141 -7.08 -13.55 -8.13
CA VAL A 141 -8.11 -13.82 -7.12
C VAL A 141 -9.48 -13.51 -7.75
N PRO A 142 -10.44 -14.46 -7.74
CA PRO A 142 -11.75 -14.21 -8.31
C PRO A 142 -12.39 -12.95 -7.73
N LEU A 143 -12.82 -12.05 -8.61
CA LEU A 143 -13.46 -10.80 -8.22
C LEU A 143 -14.72 -10.56 -9.05
N LYS A 144 -15.68 -9.85 -8.46
CA LYS A 144 -16.94 -9.48 -9.10
C LYS A 144 -17.20 -8.00 -8.89
N LEU A 145 -17.64 -7.33 -9.96
CA LEU A 145 -18.15 -5.95 -9.87
C LEU A 145 -19.64 -6.00 -9.52
N GLN A 146 -20.01 -5.41 -8.38
CA GLN A 146 -21.41 -5.30 -7.92
C GLN A 146 -21.74 -3.84 -7.67
N GLY A 147 -22.44 -3.21 -8.63
CA GLY A 147 -22.66 -1.77 -8.59
C GLY A 147 -21.33 -1.00 -8.56
N ASP A 148 -21.12 -0.23 -7.52
CA ASP A 148 -19.91 0.58 -7.34
C ASP A 148 -18.83 -0.10 -6.47
N LYS A 149 -18.92 -1.40 -6.20
CA LYS A 149 -17.92 -2.13 -5.39
C LYS A 149 -17.39 -3.36 -6.10
N LEU A 150 -16.16 -3.71 -5.79
CA LEU A 150 -15.56 -5.01 -6.12
C LEU A 150 -15.68 -5.94 -4.91
N GLU A 151 -16.11 -7.15 -5.15
CA GLU A 151 -16.20 -8.22 -4.17
C GLU A 151 -15.19 -9.31 -4.51
N MET A 152 -14.41 -9.72 -3.54
CA MET A 152 -13.45 -10.81 -3.62
C MET A 152 -13.64 -11.76 -2.44
N SER A 153 -13.37 -13.05 -2.65
CA SER A 153 -13.31 -14.01 -1.54
C SER A 153 -12.01 -13.83 -0.77
N PHE A 154 -12.09 -13.87 0.55
CA PHE A 154 -10.88 -13.91 1.39
C PHE A 154 -10.08 -15.19 1.10
N MET A 155 -8.79 -15.02 0.81
CA MET A 155 -7.87 -16.12 0.53
C MET A 155 -7.02 -16.38 1.78
N GLY A 156 -7.19 -17.52 2.42
CA GLY A 156 -6.41 -17.93 3.60
C GLY A 156 -5.06 -18.60 3.25
N TYR A 157 -4.44 -18.17 2.16
CA TYR A 157 -3.12 -18.65 1.71
C TYR A 157 -2.04 -17.62 2.00
N PRO A 158 -0.78 -18.05 2.19
CA PRO A 158 0.32 -17.10 2.35
C PRO A 158 0.52 -16.28 1.08
N THR A 159 0.91 -15.03 1.26
CA THR A 159 1.40 -14.21 0.15
C THR A 159 2.81 -14.66 -0.25
N MET A 160 3.22 -14.32 -1.45
CA MET A 160 4.59 -14.55 -1.89
C MET A 160 5.60 -13.81 -1.00
N GLU A 161 5.24 -12.64 -0.48
CA GLU A 161 6.07 -11.88 0.45
C GLU A 161 6.27 -12.65 1.76
N GLU A 162 5.22 -13.23 2.35
CA GLU A 162 5.35 -14.07 3.54
C GLU A 162 6.28 -15.26 3.30
N LEU A 163 6.18 -15.92 2.14
CA LEU A 163 7.08 -17.03 1.78
C LEU A 163 8.53 -16.58 1.58
N ILE A 164 8.76 -15.41 0.98
CA ILE A 164 10.09 -14.84 0.86
C ILE A 164 10.66 -14.54 2.25
N LEU A 165 9.88 -13.90 3.13
CA LEU A 165 10.33 -13.58 4.48
C LEU A 165 10.60 -14.83 5.31
N ASP A 166 9.82 -15.90 5.14
CA ASP A 166 10.09 -17.18 5.78
C ASP A 166 11.41 -17.81 5.28
N ALA A 167 11.68 -17.74 3.98
CA ALA A 167 12.95 -18.18 3.41
C ALA A 167 14.14 -17.36 3.98
N TYR A 168 13.97 -16.05 4.20
CA TYR A 168 14.98 -15.23 4.89
C TYR A 168 15.20 -15.69 6.35
N ARG A 169 14.13 -15.93 7.11
CA ARG A 169 14.23 -16.44 8.49
C ARG A 169 15.00 -17.77 8.58
N ASN A 170 14.78 -18.64 7.58
CA ASN A 170 15.43 -19.94 7.47
C ASN A 170 16.79 -19.88 6.75
N LYS A 171 17.23 -18.73 6.27
CA LYS A 171 18.47 -18.52 5.49
C LYS A 171 18.56 -19.37 4.22
N GLU A 172 17.42 -19.59 3.58
CA GLU A 172 17.28 -20.39 2.36
C GLU A 172 17.53 -19.53 1.11
N ILE A 173 18.78 -19.14 0.85
CA ILE A 173 19.15 -18.19 -0.21
C ILE A 173 18.63 -18.64 -1.59
N ASN A 174 18.83 -19.94 -1.93
CA ASN A 174 18.36 -20.46 -3.22
C ASN A 174 16.83 -20.30 -3.39
N LYS A 175 16.08 -20.48 -2.29
CA LYS A 175 14.62 -20.31 -2.30
C LYS A 175 14.20 -18.86 -2.50
N ILE A 176 14.92 -17.93 -1.89
CA ILE A 176 14.71 -16.49 -2.10
C ILE A 176 14.90 -16.16 -3.58
N GLU A 177 16.01 -16.61 -4.17
CA GLU A 177 16.32 -16.41 -5.58
C GLU A 177 15.26 -17.01 -6.50
N GLU A 178 14.84 -18.26 -6.26
CA GLU A 178 13.77 -18.93 -7.02
C GLU A 178 12.45 -18.16 -7.00
N LEU A 179 12.09 -17.58 -5.86
CA LEU A 179 10.86 -16.79 -5.73
C LEU A 179 10.96 -15.50 -6.55
N PHE A 180 12.10 -14.79 -6.51
CA PHE A 180 12.30 -13.61 -7.36
C PHE A 180 12.39 -13.94 -8.86
N ASP A 181 13.01 -15.07 -9.23
CA ASP A 181 13.01 -15.57 -10.62
C ASP A 181 11.58 -15.86 -11.10
N THR A 182 10.77 -16.47 -10.21
CA THR A 182 9.34 -16.71 -10.48
C THR A 182 8.57 -15.40 -10.64
N LEU A 183 8.84 -14.42 -9.80
CA LEU A 183 8.22 -13.09 -9.89
C LEU A 183 8.54 -12.44 -11.25
N LEU A 184 9.81 -12.38 -11.64
CA LEU A 184 10.22 -11.79 -12.92
C LEU A 184 9.55 -12.51 -14.11
N LYS A 185 9.50 -13.84 -14.08
CA LYS A 185 8.79 -14.64 -15.08
C LYS A 185 7.31 -14.28 -15.17
N GLN A 186 6.65 -14.07 -14.05
CA GLN A 186 5.23 -13.67 -14.00
C GLN A 186 5.02 -12.24 -14.53
N ILE A 187 5.89 -11.29 -14.18
CA ILE A 187 5.86 -9.92 -14.70
C ILE A 187 5.90 -9.92 -16.24
N GLU A 188 6.73 -10.78 -16.84
CA GLU A 188 6.91 -10.85 -18.28
C GLU A 188 5.90 -11.79 -18.98
N MET A 189 5.15 -12.60 -18.23
CA MET A 189 4.23 -13.60 -18.79
C MET A 189 3.13 -12.95 -19.64
N GLY A 190 3.01 -13.41 -20.92
CA GLY A 190 2.00 -12.93 -21.87
C GLY A 190 2.07 -11.43 -22.17
N ALA A 191 3.13 -10.74 -21.74
CA ALA A 191 3.32 -9.33 -22.02
C ALA A 191 3.81 -9.12 -23.45
N ILE A 192 3.28 -8.09 -24.11
CA ILE A 192 3.76 -7.65 -25.42
C ILE A 192 4.97 -6.76 -25.18
N GLU A 193 6.09 -7.09 -25.82
CA GLU A 193 7.29 -6.27 -25.76
C GLU A 193 7.16 -5.07 -26.71
N ALA A 194 7.42 -3.88 -26.19
CA ALA A 194 7.54 -2.66 -26.99
C ALA A 194 8.98 -2.49 -27.50
N LYS A 195 9.16 -1.61 -28.48
CA LYS A 195 10.50 -1.25 -28.94
C LYS A 195 11.26 -0.53 -27.82
N LYS A 196 12.58 -0.68 -27.80
CA LYS A 196 13.45 -0.05 -26.80
C LYS A 196 13.33 1.48 -26.79
N GLU A 197 13.12 2.07 -27.95
CA GLU A 197 12.97 3.52 -28.12
C GLU A 197 11.71 4.08 -27.43
N ASN A 198 10.73 3.23 -27.16
CA ASN A 198 9.49 3.61 -26.48
C ASN A 198 9.63 3.58 -24.96
N ASN A 199 10.82 3.27 -24.40
CA ASN A 199 11.00 3.22 -22.96
C ASN A 199 10.55 4.53 -22.30
N ILE A 200 9.66 4.44 -21.31
CA ILE A 200 9.13 5.60 -20.58
C ILE A 200 10.24 6.48 -19.96
N LEU A 201 11.36 5.89 -19.60
CA LEU A 201 12.50 6.64 -19.04
C LEU A 201 13.05 7.68 -20.04
N TYR A 202 12.97 7.39 -21.33
CA TYR A 202 13.36 8.32 -22.38
C TYR A 202 12.29 9.40 -22.60
N GLU A 203 11.02 8.99 -22.60
CA GLU A 203 9.89 9.92 -22.75
C GLU A 203 9.85 10.95 -21.62
N LEU A 204 10.14 10.52 -20.39
CA LEU A 204 10.18 11.39 -19.20
C LEU A 204 11.52 12.15 -19.03
N ASN A 205 12.49 12.00 -19.95
CA ASN A 205 13.83 12.57 -19.87
C ASN A 205 14.60 12.16 -18.59
N ILE A 206 14.27 11.00 -18.00
CA ILE A 206 15.01 10.41 -16.88
C ILE A 206 16.33 9.84 -17.39
N ASP A 207 16.31 9.19 -18.55
CA ASP A 207 17.48 8.78 -19.31
C ASP A 207 17.41 9.37 -20.71
N LYS A 208 18.56 9.83 -21.25
CA LYS A 208 18.66 10.45 -22.58
C LYS A 208 18.71 9.45 -23.74
N GLY A 209 18.68 8.15 -23.43
CA GLY A 209 18.74 7.08 -24.45
C GLY A 209 20.15 6.80 -25.01
N ASP A 210 21.17 7.56 -24.58
CA ASP A 210 22.56 7.37 -25.00
C ASP A 210 23.29 6.31 -24.20
N SER A 211 22.65 5.81 -23.14
CA SER A 211 23.24 4.84 -22.24
C SER A 211 23.22 3.43 -22.82
N LYS A 212 24.28 2.69 -22.56
CA LYS A 212 24.35 1.25 -22.86
C LYS A 212 23.59 0.41 -21.81
N ILE A 213 22.78 1.05 -20.97
CA ILE A 213 22.07 0.43 -19.88
C ILE A 213 21.00 -0.50 -20.45
N PHE A 214 20.96 -1.73 -19.92
CA PHE A 214 19.95 -2.72 -20.27
C PHE A 214 18.84 -2.76 -19.22
N TYR A 215 17.73 -2.11 -19.50
CA TYR A 215 16.57 -1.98 -18.60
C TYR A 215 15.67 -3.24 -18.53
N GLY A 216 16.01 -4.32 -19.19
CA GLY A 216 15.16 -5.50 -19.38
C GLY A 216 14.22 -5.33 -20.58
N LYS A 217 13.17 -6.15 -20.64
CA LYS A 217 12.13 -6.02 -21.66
C LYS A 217 11.30 -4.77 -21.41
N ILE A 218 11.00 -4.02 -22.45
CA ILE A 218 10.06 -2.90 -22.35
C ILE A 218 8.66 -3.45 -22.58
N LEU A 219 7.85 -3.43 -21.55
CA LEU A 219 6.49 -3.96 -21.61
C LEU A 219 5.55 -2.89 -22.13
N LYS A 220 4.87 -3.17 -23.28
CA LYS A 220 3.89 -2.25 -23.86
C LYS A 220 2.83 -1.86 -22.85
N THR A 221 2.41 -2.82 -22.02
CA THR A 221 1.52 -2.62 -20.89
C THR A 221 2.07 -3.36 -19.68
N ALA A 222 2.27 -2.69 -18.58
CA ALA A 222 2.80 -3.21 -17.33
C ALA A 222 1.84 -2.95 -16.17
N TYR A 223 1.69 -3.94 -15.30
CA TYR A 223 0.97 -3.82 -14.02
C TYR A 223 2.02 -3.66 -12.92
N ILE A 224 2.21 -2.42 -12.46
CA ILE A 224 3.35 -2.11 -11.60
C ILE A 224 3.17 -2.57 -10.15
N ASP A 225 1.95 -3.00 -9.78
CA ASP A 225 1.64 -3.60 -8.49
C ASP A 225 1.80 -5.13 -8.47
N MET A 226 2.44 -5.71 -9.47
CA MET A 226 2.89 -7.10 -9.41
C MET A 226 4.03 -7.25 -8.39
N LEU A 227 3.68 -7.03 -7.11
CA LEU A 227 4.57 -7.09 -5.96
C LEU A 227 4.30 -8.37 -5.16
N PRO A 228 5.29 -8.93 -4.45
CA PRO A 228 5.12 -10.16 -3.66
C PRO A 228 3.97 -10.11 -2.65
N ARG A 229 3.67 -8.93 -2.10
CA ARG A 229 2.56 -8.72 -1.16
C ARG A 229 1.17 -8.79 -1.82
N ASN A 230 1.10 -8.63 -3.14
CA ASN A 230 -0.14 -8.56 -3.92
C ASN A 230 -0.43 -9.86 -4.68
N CYS A 231 0.12 -10.98 -4.25
CA CYS A 231 -0.23 -12.30 -4.76
C CYS A 231 -0.18 -13.36 -3.68
N PHE A 232 -1.15 -14.28 -3.71
CA PHE A 232 -1.18 -15.47 -2.87
C PHE A 232 -0.51 -16.63 -3.60
N MET A 233 0.14 -17.52 -2.83
CA MET A 233 0.67 -18.78 -3.34
C MET A 233 -0.27 -19.92 -2.91
N LYS A 234 -0.87 -20.57 -3.89
CA LYS A 234 -1.72 -21.74 -3.68
C LYS A 234 -1.30 -22.87 -4.62
N ASP A 235 -0.97 -24.03 -4.10
CA ASP A 235 -0.60 -25.23 -4.88
C ASP A 235 0.50 -24.96 -5.93
N GLY A 236 1.48 -24.11 -5.59
CA GLY A 236 2.57 -23.70 -6.48
C GLY A 236 2.19 -22.65 -7.55
N LEU A 237 0.95 -22.17 -7.54
CA LEU A 237 0.47 -21.15 -8.47
C LEU A 237 0.29 -19.81 -7.74
N LEU A 238 0.60 -18.71 -8.45
CA LEU A 238 0.38 -17.35 -7.97
C LEU A 238 -1.00 -16.85 -8.38
N PHE A 239 -1.72 -16.24 -7.44
CA PHE A 239 -3.02 -15.60 -7.64
C PHE A 239 -2.90 -14.12 -7.29
N TRP A 240 -2.92 -13.27 -8.30
CA TRP A 240 -2.74 -11.82 -8.17
C TRP A 240 -4.01 -11.13 -7.69
N PHE A 241 -3.86 -10.09 -6.90
CA PHE A 241 -4.93 -9.18 -6.46
C PHE A 241 -4.39 -7.75 -6.38
N ASP A 242 -5.27 -6.78 -6.19
CA ASP A 242 -4.93 -5.35 -5.95
C ASP A 242 -4.06 -4.74 -7.07
N GLN A 243 -4.42 -5.03 -8.33
CA GLN A 243 -3.66 -4.55 -9.49
C GLN A 243 -4.21 -3.20 -10.00
N GLU A 244 -4.02 -2.16 -9.19
CA GLU A 244 -4.59 -0.83 -9.44
C GLU A 244 -3.93 -0.12 -10.62
N TRP A 245 -2.60 -0.24 -10.75
CA TRP A 245 -1.83 0.61 -11.63
C TRP A 245 -1.33 -0.10 -12.87
N LYS A 246 -1.81 0.43 -13.99
CA LYS A 246 -1.37 0.04 -15.33
C LYS A 246 -0.59 1.22 -15.95
N LEU A 247 0.65 0.97 -16.34
CA LEU A 247 1.47 1.93 -17.07
C LEU A 247 1.91 1.34 -18.41
N GLU A 248 2.32 2.20 -19.33
CA GLU A 248 2.77 1.79 -20.65
C GLU A 248 4.29 1.99 -20.83
N ASN A 249 4.88 1.13 -21.67
CA ASN A 249 6.30 1.21 -22.05
C ASN A 249 7.27 1.14 -20.86
N ILE A 250 6.93 0.31 -19.88
CA ILE A 250 7.66 0.15 -18.63
C ILE A 250 8.71 -0.96 -18.74
N PRO A 251 9.95 -0.71 -18.28
CA PRO A 251 10.94 -1.78 -18.14
C PRO A 251 10.49 -2.87 -17.15
N SER A 252 10.59 -4.16 -17.54
CA SER A 252 10.24 -5.27 -16.64
C SER A 252 11.06 -5.25 -15.34
N LYS A 253 12.33 -4.86 -15.43
CA LYS A 253 13.22 -4.73 -14.27
C LYS A 253 12.79 -3.63 -13.30
N TYR A 254 12.03 -2.61 -13.73
CA TYR A 254 11.49 -1.59 -12.82
C TYR A 254 10.51 -2.21 -11.83
N ILE A 255 9.64 -3.12 -12.28
CA ILE A 255 8.68 -3.79 -11.39
C ILE A 255 9.42 -4.69 -10.39
N LEU A 256 10.43 -5.41 -10.86
CA LEU A 256 11.30 -6.23 -9.99
C LEU A 256 12.07 -5.37 -8.99
N TYR A 257 12.61 -4.22 -9.44
CA TYR A 257 13.25 -3.24 -8.56
C TYR A 257 12.30 -2.77 -7.46
N ARG A 258 11.04 -2.41 -7.80
CA ARG A 258 10.02 -2.03 -6.81
C ARG A 258 9.80 -3.14 -5.77
N ALA A 259 9.69 -4.39 -6.22
CA ALA A 259 9.53 -5.53 -5.32
C ALA A 259 10.70 -5.68 -4.33
N ILE A 260 11.94 -5.59 -4.82
CA ILE A 260 13.15 -5.65 -3.99
C ILE A 260 13.21 -4.43 -3.06
N HIS A 261 13.00 -3.23 -3.61
CA HIS A 261 13.09 -1.98 -2.87
C HIS A 261 12.12 -1.94 -1.68
N PHE A 262 10.85 -2.22 -1.88
CA PHE A 262 9.85 -2.20 -0.82
C PHE A 262 10.05 -3.32 0.19
N LEU A 263 10.43 -4.51 -0.25
CA LEU A 263 10.70 -5.62 0.67
C LEU A 263 11.81 -5.27 1.67
N TYR A 264 12.93 -4.71 1.18
CA TYR A 264 14.06 -4.34 2.06
C TYR A 264 13.77 -3.08 2.89
N MET A 265 13.05 -2.12 2.33
CA MET A 265 12.64 -0.91 3.06
C MET A 265 11.74 -1.24 4.26
N GLU A 266 10.81 -2.17 4.09
CA GLU A 266 9.84 -2.56 5.12
C GLU A 266 10.39 -3.64 6.07
N ASN A 267 11.46 -4.34 5.69
CA ASN A 267 12.07 -5.42 6.47
C ASN A 267 13.61 -5.28 6.52
N PRO A 268 14.17 -4.24 7.16
CA PRO A 268 15.62 -3.99 7.13
C PRO A 268 16.49 -5.16 7.62
N TRP A 269 15.95 -6.02 8.50
CA TRP A 269 16.64 -7.17 9.05
C TRP A 269 17.05 -8.22 8.00
N ILE A 270 16.37 -8.27 6.84
CA ILE A 270 16.70 -9.24 5.79
C ILE A 270 18.06 -8.97 5.13
N ASP A 271 18.55 -7.74 5.21
CA ASP A 271 19.85 -7.34 4.65
C ASP A 271 21.03 -8.05 5.36
N GLU A 272 20.83 -8.48 6.62
CA GLU A 272 21.80 -9.29 7.37
C GLU A 272 21.93 -10.73 6.85
N VAL A 273 20.92 -11.23 6.11
CA VAL A 273 20.89 -12.60 5.57
C VAL A 273 21.36 -12.64 4.12
N LEU A 274 20.83 -11.74 3.31
CA LEU A 274 21.22 -11.53 1.92
C LEU A 274 21.17 -10.04 1.66
N GLU A 275 22.31 -9.42 1.38
CA GLU A 275 22.39 -8.00 1.14
C GLU A 275 21.55 -7.60 -0.11
N ARG A 276 20.81 -6.50 -0.02
CA ARG A 276 20.00 -5.98 -1.13
C ARG A 276 20.81 -5.88 -2.43
N ARG A 277 22.08 -5.44 -2.32
CA ARG A 277 22.97 -5.27 -3.47
C ARG A 277 23.20 -6.56 -4.25
N GLU A 278 23.16 -7.73 -3.58
CA GLU A 278 23.39 -9.03 -4.25
C GLU A 278 22.21 -9.39 -5.18
N LEU A 279 20.94 -9.13 -4.74
CA LEU A 279 19.78 -9.28 -5.61
C LEU A 279 19.81 -8.24 -6.75
N ILE A 280 20.12 -7.00 -6.46
CA ILE A 280 20.27 -5.94 -7.47
C ILE A 280 21.29 -6.33 -8.54
N LYS A 281 22.43 -6.90 -8.13
CA LYS A 281 23.49 -7.39 -9.02
C LYS A 281 23.03 -8.64 -9.80
N ARG A 282 22.39 -9.61 -9.14
CA ARG A 282 21.88 -10.83 -9.77
C ARG A 282 20.99 -10.50 -10.99
N TYR A 283 20.12 -9.50 -10.85
CA TYR A 283 19.19 -9.08 -11.90
C TYR A 283 19.75 -7.99 -12.81
N ASN A 284 21.03 -7.61 -12.68
CA ASN A 284 21.68 -6.53 -13.43
C ASN A 284 20.86 -5.23 -13.38
N ILE A 285 20.48 -4.80 -12.18
CA ILE A 285 19.68 -3.59 -11.93
C ILE A 285 20.57 -2.42 -11.47
N GLN A 286 21.81 -2.67 -11.03
CA GLN A 286 22.69 -1.68 -10.43
C GLN A 286 22.81 -0.37 -11.27
N ASP A 287 22.91 -0.51 -12.58
CA ASP A 287 23.03 0.65 -13.47
C ASP A 287 21.69 1.35 -13.73
N CYS A 288 20.58 0.74 -13.30
CA CYS A 288 19.20 1.23 -13.48
C CYS A 288 18.64 1.90 -12.23
N GLU A 289 19.27 1.73 -11.06
CA GLU A 289 18.67 2.09 -9.77
C GLU A 289 18.27 3.56 -9.68
N GLU A 290 19.13 4.48 -10.09
CA GLU A 290 18.84 5.91 -10.04
C GLU A 290 17.65 6.28 -10.93
N SER A 291 17.60 5.74 -12.14
CA SER A 291 16.49 5.98 -13.07
C SER A 291 15.18 5.38 -12.53
N PHE A 292 15.23 4.18 -11.96
CA PHE A 292 14.05 3.53 -11.38
C PHE A 292 13.56 4.23 -10.13
N TYR A 293 14.46 4.69 -9.27
CA TYR A 293 14.10 5.49 -8.10
C TYR A 293 13.44 6.82 -8.51
N THR A 294 13.99 7.49 -9.51
CA THR A 294 13.40 8.73 -10.04
C THR A 294 11.99 8.48 -10.58
N LEU A 295 11.79 7.41 -11.35
CA LEU A 295 10.47 7.02 -11.85
C LEU A 295 9.50 6.72 -10.70
N GLU A 296 9.96 6.03 -9.64
CA GLU A 296 9.13 5.74 -8.46
C GLU A 296 8.69 7.01 -7.73
N VAL A 297 9.61 7.96 -7.53
CA VAL A 297 9.30 9.26 -6.90
C VAL A 297 8.28 10.05 -7.72
N MET A 298 8.43 10.08 -9.06
CA MET A 298 7.47 10.73 -9.94
C MET A 298 6.09 10.07 -9.87
N PHE A 299 6.05 8.73 -9.94
CA PHE A 299 4.81 7.97 -9.82
C PHE A 299 4.12 8.24 -8.47
N TYR A 300 4.85 8.06 -7.36
CA TYR A 300 4.32 8.28 -6.01
C TYR A 300 3.75 9.69 -5.84
N SER A 301 4.48 10.71 -6.30
CA SER A 301 4.05 12.11 -6.24
C SER A 301 2.80 12.40 -7.09
N SER A 302 2.54 11.59 -8.12
CA SER A 302 1.33 11.69 -8.95
C SER A 302 0.09 11.07 -8.29
N VAL A 303 0.28 10.22 -7.29
CA VAL A 303 -0.80 9.46 -6.63
C VAL A 303 -1.16 10.02 -5.28
N VAL A 304 -0.16 10.35 -4.45
CA VAL A 304 -0.35 10.78 -3.07
C VAL A 304 -0.49 12.29 -2.99
N VAL A 305 -1.37 12.76 -2.11
CA VAL A 305 -1.48 14.18 -1.78
C VAL A 305 -0.29 14.56 -0.91
N ASP A 306 0.29 15.74 -1.16
CA ASP A 306 1.28 16.31 -0.26
C ASP A 306 0.79 16.31 1.19
N LYS A 307 1.66 15.87 2.12
CA LYS A 307 1.29 15.67 3.53
C LYS A 307 0.70 16.91 4.18
N ASN A 308 1.26 18.09 3.89
CA ASN A 308 0.75 19.36 4.43
C ASN A 308 -0.66 19.65 3.90
N THR A 309 -0.87 19.47 2.59
CA THR A 309 -2.18 19.65 1.95
C THR A 309 -3.18 18.66 2.48
N PHE A 310 -2.81 17.38 2.64
CA PHE A 310 -3.68 16.35 3.20
C PHE A 310 -4.12 16.69 4.63
N PHE A 311 -3.15 17.04 5.50
CA PHE A 311 -3.41 17.41 6.89
C PHE A 311 -4.32 18.64 6.97
N ALA A 312 -3.97 19.71 6.27
CA ALA A 312 -4.73 20.96 6.32
C ALA A 312 -6.17 20.78 5.81
N LYS A 313 -6.35 20.06 4.69
CA LYS A 313 -7.68 19.81 4.10
C LYS A 313 -8.57 19.01 5.05
N ASN A 314 -8.04 18.02 5.74
CA ASN A 314 -8.83 17.14 6.60
C ASN A 314 -9.02 17.69 8.03
N THR A 315 -8.08 18.49 8.52
CA THR A 315 -8.18 19.09 9.86
C THR A 315 -9.06 20.35 9.87
N PHE A 316 -8.99 21.16 8.82
CA PHE A 316 -9.65 22.48 8.79
C PHE A 316 -10.87 22.56 7.86
N GLY A 317 -11.17 21.49 7.10
CA GLY A 317 -12.31 21.41 6.18
C GLY A 317 -12.09 22.12 4.85
N ASN A 318 -13.13 22.10 3.99
CA ASN A 318 -13.06 22.56 2.61
C ASN A 318 -13.15 24.10 2.40
N GLY A 319 -13.30 24.88 3.48
CA GLY A 319 -13.46 26.33 3.40
C GLY A 319 -12.13 27.04 3.41
N GLY A 320 -11.67 27.55 2.27
CA GLY A 320 -10.59 28.54 2.22
C GLY A 320 -9.23 28.08 2.77
N LEU A 321 -8.79 26.88 2.37
CA LEU A 321 -7.54 26.28 2.85
C LEU A 321 -6.36 27.25 2.89
N LYS A 322 -6.22 28.07 1.84
CA LYS A 322 -5.15 29.09 1.74
C LYS A 322 -5.33 30.18 2.78
N GLU A 323 -6.55 30.60 3.04
CA GLU A 323 -6.88 31.63 4.04
C GLU A 323 -6.70 31.08 5.45
N GLN A 324 -7.13 29.86 5.72
CA GLN A 324 -6.98 29.20 7.03
C GLN A 324 -5.51 28.91 7.36
N LEU A 325 -4.72 28.42 6.39
CA LEU A 325 -3.28 28.25 6.54
C LEU A 325 -2.58 29.59 6.77
N THR A 326 -2.94 30.63 6.03
CA THR A 326 -2.39 31.96 6.23
C THR A 326 -2.73 32.50 7.61
N ASN A 327 -3.96 32.31 8.07
CA ASN A 327 -4.39 32.73 9.39
C ASN A 327 -3.69 31.93 10.52
N LEU A 328 -3.45 30.62 10.29
CA LEU A 328 -2.72 29.79 11.25
C LEU A 328 -1.24 30.17 11.32
N LEU A 329 -0.58 30.35 10.19
CA LEU A 329 0.80 30.82 10.13
C LEU A 329 0.95 32.20 10.78
N ASN A 330 0.06 33.14 10.49
CA ASN A 330 0.02 34.45 11.13
C ASN A 330 -0.23 34.37 12.64
N PHE A 331 -0.98 33.37 13.11
CA PHE A 331 -1.20 33.13 14.55
C PHE A 331 0.08 32.64 15.24
N PHE A 332 0.83 31.76 14.62
CA PHE A 332 2.12 31.28 15.15
C PHE A 332 3.21 32.35 15.08
N ASP A 333 3.29 33.10 14.00
CA ASP A 333 4.26 34.21 13.86
C ASP A 333 4.03 35.31 14.92
N LYS A 334 2.77 35.62 15.23
CA LYS A 334 2.44 36.58 16.32
C LYS A 334 2.81 36.10 17.72
N ARG A 335 2.86 34.76 17.96
CA ARG A 335 3.34 34.20 19.23
C ARG A 335 4.86 34.21 19.36
N ASN A 336 5.59 34.08 18.23
CA ASN A 336 7.06 34.09 18.21
C ASN A 336 7.66 35.50 18.08
N GLY A 337 6.87 36.51 17.70
CA GLY A 337 7.30 37.91 17.56
C GLY A 337 7.08 38.79 18.77
N GLY A 338 6.70 38.21 19.90
CA GLY A 338 6.48 38.91 21.18
C GLY A 338 7.61 38.66 22.19
N LYS A 339 8.84 39.12 21.85
CA LYS A 339 9.91 39.48 22.81
C LYS A 339 10.65 40.70 22.26
#